data_ce423f6cbce43e0601b95d209c5420a1
#
_entry.id   ce423f6cbce43e0601b95d209c5420a1
#
_cell.length_a   1.000
_cell.length_b   1.000
_cell.length_c   1.000
_cell.angle_alpha   90.00
_cell.angle_beta   90.00
_cell.angle_gamma   90.00
#
_symmetry.space_group_name_H-M   'P 1'
#
loop_
_entity.id
_entity.type
_entity.pdbx_description
1 polymer ?
#
loop_
_entity_poly.entity_id
_entity_poly.type
_entity_poly.pdbx_seq_one_letter_code
_entity_poly.pdbx_strand_id
1 'polypeptide(L)'
;VDGERFTREFAGASRDKEIVPPPERKAQEDFATEIRIIRHGITQGYQTDSGLTPMGGWQSHQRGHSLSKSVRPGQKVRIVCADTSRARQTADQIYRGMTDGLAQWGREADVGAPEPIPELRNFQVWTPDGPRDVTSAFRQYQALMEKLERMAVGDRPRWLVEIDRFYRNQLGGADPIYMWLTIPLMYFEPPQSCVRRFWRGFHRLMAESPDTRIIAATHSGPIRAFATWAHGYDPGEPYNTEEVVVRIRRGGGTALVAYRNRVTEVNVPPPDEMPVWD
;
A
#
# COMPACT_ATOMS: atom_id res chain seq x y z
N VAL A 1 31.06 -50.33 -27.61
CA VAL A 1 29.82 -50.19 -28.35
C VAL A 1 29.15 -48.93 -27.85
N ASP A 2 29.12 -47.90 -28.73
CA ASP A 2 28.26 -46.70 -28.72
C ASP A 2 28.44 -45.62 -27.63
N GLY A 3 29.52 -44.84 -27.79
CA GLY A 3 29.74 -43.58 -27.13
C GLY A 3 29.84 -42.37 -28.07
N GLU A 4 29.19 -42.36 -29.26
CA GLU A 4 29.35 -41.32 -30.28
C GLU A 4 28.02 -40.78 -30.85
N ARG A 5 27.00 -40.55 -30.04
CA ARG A 5 25.73 -40.00 -30.57
C ARG A 5 25.14 -38.81 -29.81
N PHE A 6 25.90 -38.10 -28.96
CA PHE A 6 25.37 -37.00 -28.19
C PHE A 6 26.08 -35.64 -28.39
N THR A 7 26.86 -35.44 -29.43
CA THR A 7 27.60 -34.22 -29.66
C THR A 7 27.34 -33.54 -31.02
N ARG A 8 26.11 -33.60 -31.54
CA ARG A 8 25.82 -32.96 -32.85
C ARG A 8 24.49 -32.22 -32.95
N GLU A 9 23.97 -31.60 -31.89
CA GLU A 9 22.73 -30.79 -31.98
C GLU A 9 22.77 -29.41 -31.30
N PHE A 10 23.93 -28.91 -30.92
CA PHE A 10 24.04 -27.53 -30.35
C PHE A 10 24.96 -26.59 -31.14
N ALA A 11 25.10 -26.79 -32.42
CA ALA A 11 25.81 -25.88 -33.30
C ALA A 11 24.89 -25.36 -34.40
N GLY A 12 24.02 -24.39 -34.05
CA GLY A 12 23.16 -23.78 -35.05
C GLY A 12 22.22 -22.75 -34.50
N ALA A 13 22.60 -21.49 -34.64
CA ALA A 13 21.83 -20.24 -34.54
C ALA A 13 22.26 -19.28 -33.42
N SER A 14 23.49 -18.83 -33.49
CA SER A 14 23.79 -17.45 -33.10
C SER A 14 23.19 -16.53 -34.17
N ARG A 15 21.91 -16.19 -34.03
CA ARG A 15 21.37 -14.99 -34.65
C ARG A 15 21.60 -13.89 -33.63
N ASP A 16 22.44 -12.92 -33.99
CA ASP A 16 22.55 -11.63 -33.31
C ASP A 16 21.14 -11.05 -33.19
N LYS A 17 20.51 -11.31 -32.05
CA LYS A 17 19.32 -10.55 -31.67
C LYS A 17 19.85 -9.18 -31.29
N GLU A 18 19.69 -8.23 -32.22
CA GLU A 18 19.79 -6.82 -31.95
C GLU A 18 19.03 -6.55 -30.64
N ILE A 19 19.77 -6.24 -29.56
CA ILE A 19 19.19 -5.85 -28.29
C ILE A 19 18.60 -4.46 -28.54
N VAL A 20 17.34 -4.45 -28.98
CA VAL A 20 16.56 -3.22 -29.03
C VAL A 20 16.43 -2.76 -27.58
N PRO A 21 17.05 -1.63 -27.18
CA PRO A 21 16.90 -1.12 -25.84
C PRO A 21 15.41 -0.88 -25.59
N PRO A 22 14.88 -1.24 -24.40
CA PRO A 22 13.48 -1.08 -24.12
C PRO A 22 13.09 0.39 -24.32
N PRO A 23 11.88 0.66 -24.83
CA PRO A 23 11.41 2.03 -25.12
C PRO A 23 11.06 2.77 -23.82
N GLU A 24 12.06 2.96 -22.95
CA GLU A 24 11.85 3.54 -21.62
C GLU A 24 11.45 5.03 -21.66
N ARG A 25 11.86 5.77 -22.67
CA ARG A 25 11.55 7.21 -22.76
C ARG A 25 10.12 7.49 -23.23
N LYS A 26 9.62 6.79 -24.23
CA LYS A 26 8.25 7.01 -24.75
C LYS A 26 7.17 6.57 -23.77
N ALA A 27 7.39 5.46 -23.05
CA ALA A 27 6.40 4.95 -22.10
C ALA A 27 6.17 5.87 -20.88
N GLN A 28 7.13 6.73 -20.55
CA GLN A 28 7.04 7.65 -19.41
C GLN A 28 6.32 8.96 -19.76
N GLU A 29 6.28 9.33 -21.04
CA GLU A 29 5.58 10.55 -21.52
C GLU A 29 4.06 10.39 -21.51
N ASP A 30 3.55 9.15 -21.49
CA ASP A 30 2.10 8.84 -21.50
C ASP A 30 1.44 8.98 -20.11
N PHE A 31 2.19 9.21 -19.04
CA PHE A 31 1.67 9.30 -17.69
C PHE A 31 1.79 10.70 -17.11
N ALA A 32 0.69 11.17 -16.50
CA ALA A 32 0.66 12.46 -15.81
C ALA A 32 1.24 12.36 -14.40
N THR A 33 0.88 11.30 -13.66
CA THR A 33 1.22 11.14 -12.25
C THR A 33 1.64 9.71 -11.95
N GLU A 34 2.65 9.54 -11.09
CA GLU A 34 3.00 8.26 -10.48
C GLU A 34 2.74 8.34 -8.97
N ILE A 35 1.99 7.36 -8.45
CA ILE A 35 1.68 7.21 -7.03
C ILE A 35 2.30 5.90 -6.55
N ARG A 36 3.00 5.94 -5.42
CA ARG A 36 3.57 4.77 -4.76
C ARG A 36 2.93 4.61 -3.39
N ILE A 37 2.13 3.57 -3.22
CA ILE A 37 1.45 3.24 -1.98
C ILE A 37 2.33 2.23 -1.24
N ILE A 38 2.94 2.64 -0.12
CA ILE A 38 4.01 1.91 0.56
C ILE A 38 3.53 1.47 1.95
N ARG A 39 3.74 0.18 2.29
CA ARG A 39 3.52 -0.29 3.65
C ARG A 39 4.56 0.30 4.60
N HIS A 40 4.15 0.65 5.81
CA HIS A 40 5.08 1.09 6.85
C HIS A 40 6.19 0.04 7.12
N GLY A 41 7.34 0.51 7.61
CA GLY A 41 8.46 -0.33 8.03
C GLY A 41 8.12 -1.24 9.22
N ILE A 42 9.04 -2.10 9.62
CA ILE A 42 8.86 -2.99 10.78
C ILE A 42 8.57 -2.16 12.03
N THR A 43 7.50 -2.53 12.74
CA THR A 43 7.05 -1.87 13.98
C THR A 43 7.35 -2.73 15.21
N GLN A 44 7.42 -2.09 16.38
CA GLN A 44 7.65 -2.75 17.67
C GLN A 44 6.44 -3.57 18.16
N GLY A 45 5.38 -3.66 17.41
CA GLY A 45 4.16 -4.39 17.71
C GLY A 45 2.91 -3.58 17.38
N TYR A 46 1.76 -4.22 17.54
CA TYR A 46 0.46 -3.63 17.22
C TYR A 46 -0.39 -3.31 18.46
N GLN A 47 0.09 -3.62 19.65
CA GLN A 47 -0.64 -3.35 20.91
C GLN A 47 -0.66 -1.86 21.25
N THR A 48 0.44 -1.16 20.94
CA THR A 48 0.57 0.28 21.08
C THR A 48 1.08 0.85 19.76
N ASP A 49 0.74 2.10 19.43
CA ASP A 49 1.31 2.77 18.27
C ASP A 49 2.73 3.27 18.57
N SER A 50 3.65 2.33 18.83
CA SER A 50 5.01 2.59 19.32
C SER A 50 5.98 3.05 18.23
N GLY A 51 5.52 3.14 16.98
CA GLY A 51 6.37 3.51 15.85
C GLY A 51 7.21 2.36 15.29
N LEU A 52 8.29 2.72 14.62
CA LEU A 52 9.18 1.77 13.95
C LEU A 52 10.25 1.19 14.90
N THR A 53 10.69 -0.02 14.60
CA THR A 53 11.96 -0.52 15.13
C THR A 53 13.13 0.20 14.43
N PRO A 54 14.37 0.13 14.97
CA PRO A 54 15.55 0.64 14.26
C PRO A 54 15.70 0.03 12.86
N MET A 55 15.39 -1.27 12.70
CA MET A 55 15.40 -1.95 11.40
C MET A 55 14.29 -1.39 10.48
N GLY A 56 13.10 -1.13 10.99
CA GLY A 56 12.01 -0.52 10.23
C GLY A 56 12.36 0.90 9.76
N GLY A 57 13.04 1.66 10.60
CA GLY A 57 13.59 2.97 10.24
C GLY A 57 14.61 2.87 9.10
N TRP A 58 15.58 1.97 9.24
CA TRP A 58 16.58 1.71 8.20
C TRP A 58 15.94 1.25 6.88
N GLN A 59 15.01 0.30 6.90
CA GLN A 59 14.28 -0.16 5.70
C GLN A 59 13.59 1.00 4.99
N SER A 60 12.92 1.86 5.73
CA SER A 60 12.18 3.01 5.20
C SER A 60 13.13 4.04 4.58
N HIS A 61 14.27 4.31 5.23
CA HIS A 61 15.32 5.17 4.70
C HIS A 61 15.90 4.61 3.39
N GLN A 62 16.26 3.31 3.37
CA GLN A 62 16.76 2.63 2.16
C GLN A 62 15.74 2.67 1.02
N ARG A 63 14.43 2.56 1.35
CA ARG A 63 13.37 2.72 0.34
C ARG A 63 13.40 4.14 -0.25
N GLY A 64 13.48 5.16 0.56
CA GLY A 64 13.59 6.56 0.11
C GLY A 64 14.80 6.77 -0.79
N HIS A 65 15.97 6.29 -0.36
CA HIS A 65 17.21 6.35 -1.12
C HIS A 65 17.09 5.62 -2.49
N SER A 66 16.45 4.46 -2.52
CA SER A 66 16.19 3.74 -3.77
C SER A 66 15.25 4.52 -4.70
N LEU A 67 14.21 5.14 -4.16
CA LEU A 67 13.25 5.93 -4.93
C LEU A 67 13.87 7.18 -5.56
N SER A 68 14.88 7.78 -4.92
CA SER A 68 15.59 8.95 -5.45
C SER A 68 16.23 8.70 -6.81
N LYS A 69 16.63 7.45 -7.09
CA LYS A 69 17.24 7.06 -8.39
C LYS A 69 16.33 7.30 -9.59
N SER A 70 15.02 7.24 -9.37
CA SER A 70 14.00 7.41 -10.43
C SER A 70 13.34 8.79 -10.43
N VAL A 71 13.75 9.69 -9.54
CA VAL A 71 13.28 11.08 -9.53
C VAL A 71 13.98 11.85 -10.63
N ARG A 72 13.21 12.57 -11.44
CA ARG A 72 13.75 13.41 -12.52
C ARG A 72 14.25 14.74 -11.97
N PRO A 73 15.29 15.35 -12.56
CA PRO A 73 15.69 16.71 -12.20
C PRO A 73 14.49 17.67 -12.27
N GLY A 74 14.32 18.50 -11.24
CA GLY A 74 13.21 19.45 -11.13
C GLY A 74 11.83 18.82 -10.85
N GLN A 75 11.73 17.49 -10.69
CA GLN A 75 10.46 16.83 -10.41
C GLN A 75 9.96 17.20 -8.99
N LYS A 76 8.67 17.51 -8.90
CA LYS A 76 8.00 17.69 -7.62
C LYS A 76 7.60 16.35 -7.04
N VAL A 77 7.88 16.12 -5.76
CA VAL A 77 7.52 14.92 -5.03
C VAL A 77 6.75 15.31 -3.76
N ARG A 78 5.55 14.79 -3.59
CA ARG A 78 4.78 14.90 -2.34
C ARG A 78 4.85 13.59 -1.58
N ILE A 79 5.14 13.67 -0.29
CA ILE A 79 5.16 12.53 0.62
C ILE A 79 3.99 12.69 1.57
N VAL A 80 3.07 11.73 1.57
CA VAL A 80 1.88 11.72 2.41
C VAL A 80 1.82 10.43 3.22
N CYS A 81 1.13 10.43 4.36
CA CYS A 81 1.05 9.24 5.19
C CYS A 81 -0.28 9.13 5.95
N ALA A 82 -0.57 7.93 6.44
CA ALA A 82 -1.58 7.72 7.46
C ALA A 82 -1.15 8.35 8.78
N ASP A 83 -2.14 8.76 9.59
CA ASP A 83 -1.90 9.43 10.87
C ASP A 83 -1.64 8.45 12.03
N THR A 84 -0.68 7.54 11.84
CA THR A 84 -0.17 6.63 12.88
C THR A 84 1.33 6.83 13.03
N SER A 85 1.88 6.63 14.23
CA SER A 85 3.32 6.82 14.48
C SER A 85 4.18 6.03 13.51
N ARG A 86 3.83 4.77 13.23
CA ARG A 86 4.57 3.91 12.28
C ARG A 86 4.53 4.41 10.84
N ALA A 87 3.39 4.94 10.37
CA ALA A 87 3.29 5.47 9.02
C ALA A 87 3.98 6.84 8.89
N ARG A 88 3.84 7.73 9.88
CA ARG A 88 4.55 9.00 9.95
C ARG A 88 6.06 8.79 9.95
N GLN A 89 6.58 7.94 10.84
CA GLN A 89 8.01 7.65 10.90
C GLN A 89 8.53 7.00 9.62
N THR A 90 7.72 6.15 8.96
CA THR A 90 8.06 5.61 7.63
C THR A 90 8.21 6.71 6.60
N ALA A 91 7.26 7.64 6.54
CA ALA A 91 7.29 8.78 5.63
C ALA A 91 8.49 9.70 5.90
N ASP A 92 8.80 9.97 7.16
CA ASP A 92 9.97 10.77 7.57
C ASP A 92 11.28 10.11 7.15
N GLN A 93 11.41 8.80 7.33
CA GLN A 93 12.60 8.07 6.92
C GLN A 93 12.71 7.98 5.38
N ILE A 94 11.60 7.83 4.66
CA ILE A 94 11.59 7.89 3.20
C ILE A 94 12.04 9.28 2.73
N TYR A 95 11.55 10.35 3.35
CA TYR A 95 11.96 11.73 3.04
C TYR A 95 13.47 11.92 3.20
N ARG A 96 14.02 11.53 4.36
CA ARG A 96 15.47 11.62 4.64
C ARG A 96 16.27 10.81 3.63
N GLY A 97 15.91 9.53 3.43
CA GLY A 97 16.61 8.66 2.48
C GLY A 97 16.54 9.17 1.04
N MET A 98 15.42 9.79 0.64
CA MET A 98 15.28 10.39 -0.68
C MET A 98 16.16 11.64 -0.81
N THR A 99 16.19 12.51 0.19
CA THR A 99 17.05 13.71 0.22
C THR A 99 18.53 13.33 0.15
N ASP A 100 18.95 12.34 0.97
CA ASP A 100 20.33 11.83 0.98
C ASP A 100 20.69 11.23 -0.39
N GLY A 101 19.80 10.44 -0.99
CA GLY A 101 20.01 9.84 -2.28
C GLY A 101 20.10 10.88 -3.41
N LEU A 102 19.26 11.91 -3.42
CA LEU A 102 19.32 13.01 -4.39
C LEU A 102 20.66 13.76 -4.28
N ALA A 103 21.08 14.09 -3.06
CA ALA A 103 22.37 14.74 -2.81
C ALA A 103 23.54 13.87 -3.30
N GLN A 104 23.52 12.56 -3.01
CA GLN A 104 24.54 11.62 -3.47
C GLN A 104 24.65 11.54 -5.00
N TRP A 105 23.52 11.67 -5.71
CA TRP A 105 23.49 11.61 -7.18
C TRP A 105 23.67 12.99 -7.84
N GLY A 106 23.89 14.06 -7.07
CA GLY A 106 23.96 15.43 -7.60
C GLY A 106 22.69 15.85 -8.34
N ARG A 107 21.52 15.39 -7.89
CA ARG A 107 20.23 15.70 -8.49
C ARG A 107 19.44 16.66 -7.61
N GLU A 108 18.78 17.61 -8.25
CA GLU A 108 17.86 18.53 -7.58
C GLU A 108 16.42 18.13 -7.89
N ALA A 109 15.58 18.08 -6.86
CA ALA A 109 14.15 17.86 -6.97
C ALA A 109 13.43 18.58 -5.80
N ASP A 110 12.20 18.98 -6.02
CA ASP A 110 11.35 19.59 -4.98
C ASP A 110 10.64 18.48 -4.18
N VAL A 111 11.25 18.07 -3.07
CA VAL A 111 10.69 17.03 -2.20
C VAL A 111 10.02 17.69 -1.00
N GLY A 112 8.68 17.67 -0.96
CA GLY A 112 7.90 18.19 0.15
C GLY A 112 8.07 17.38 1.44
N ALA A 113 8.03 18.05 2.59
CA ALA A 113 8.00 17.39 3.89
C ALA A 113 6.77 16.48 4.01
N PRO A 114 6.88 15.34 4.73
CA PRO A 114 5.76 14.43 4.90
C PRO A 114 4.56 15.05 5.60
N GLU A 115 3.37 14.81 5.08
CA GLU A 115 2.12 15.27 5.69
C GLU A 115 1.12 14.13 5.90
N PRO A 116 0.42 14.07 7.04
CA PRO A 116 -0.63 13.09 7.25
C PRO A 116 -1.90 13.50 6.50
N ILE A 117 -2.54 12.52 5.87
CA ILE A 117 -3.85 12.71 5.25
C ILE A 117 -4.84 11.62 5.72
N PRO A 118 -6.09 11.98 6.05
CA PRO A 118 -7.06 11.04 6.61
C PRO A 118 -7.43 9.92 5.64
N GLU A 119 -7.31 10.17 4.35
CA GLU A 119 -7.64 9.19 3.31
C GLU A 119 -6.73 7.96 3.33
N LEU A 120 -5.52 8.05 3.89
CA LEU A 120 -4.56 6.94 3.98
C LEU A 120 -4.66 6.14 5.28
N ARG A 121 -5.62 6.44 6.16
CA ARG A 121 -5.83 5.70 7.41
C ARG A 121 -6.01 4.19 7.15
N ASN A 122 -5.74 3.38 8.16
CA ASN A 122 -6.07 1.97 8.11
C ASN A 122 -7.59 1.76 7.97
N PHE A 123 -8.05 0.56 7.65
CA PHE A 123 -9.48 0.28 7.67
C PHE A 123 -10.02 0.37 9.09
N GLN A 124 -11.29 0.71 9.20
CA GLN A 124 -11.93 1.04 10.45
C GLN A 124 -12.95 -0.02 10.87
N VAL A 125 -13.21 -0.04 12.16
CA VAL A 125 -14.26 -0.83 12.79
C VAL A 125 -15.23 0.12 13.49
N TRP A 126 -16.51 -0.04 13.25
CA TRP A 126 -17.55 0.72 13.92
C TRP A 126 -17.81 0.14 15.30
N THR A 127 -17.54 0.93 16.33
CA THR A 127 -17.81 0.61 17.74
C THR A 127 -18.93 1.50 18.27
N PRO A 128 -19.49 1.24 19.47
CA PRO A 128 -20.49 2.14 20.07
C PRO A 128 -20.04 3.60 20.20
N ASP A 129 -18.72 3.83 20.27
CA ASP A 129 -18.14 5.17 20.38
C ASP A 129 -17.78 5.78 19.00
N GLY A 130 -18.24 5.16 17.91
CA GLY A 130 -17.94 5.56 16.54
C GLY A 130 -16.84 4.74 15.86
N PRO A 131 -16.42 5.15 14.65
CA PRO A 131 -15.41 4.44 13.87
C PRO A 131 -14.03 4.56 14.54
N ARG A 132 -13.32 3.43 14.61
CA ARG A 132 -11.97 3.33 15.18
C ARG A 132 -11.04 2.58 14.24
N ASP A 133 -9.78 2.97 14.22
CA ASP A 133 -8.72 2.17 13.61
C ASP A 133 -8.76 0.74 14.15
N VAL A 134 -8.56 -0.25 13.28
CA VAL A 134 -8.62 -1.67 13.62
C VAL A 134 -7.70 -2.04 14.79
N THR A 135 -6.53 -1.41 14.92
CA THR A 135 -5.60 -1.64 16.04
C THR A 135 -6.17 -1.09 17.36
N SER A 136 -6.85 0.06 17.32
CA SER A 136 -7.52 0.65 18.48
C SER A 136 -8.76 -0.17 18.91
N ALA A 137 -9.51 -0.68 17.94
CA ALA A 137 -10.63 -1.57 18.17
C ALA A 137 -10.18 -2.90 18.82
N PHE A 138 -8.99 -3.40 18.47
CA PHE A 138 -8.41 -4.59 19.11
C PHE A 138 -8.14 -4.38 20.59
N ARG A 139 -7.60 -3.24 20.97
CA ARG A 139 -7.36 -2.92 22.40
C ARG A 139 -8.68 -2.87 23.20
N GLN A 140 -9.71 -2.27 22.61
CA GLN A 140 -11.03 -2.23 23.23
C GLN A 140 -11.63 -3.64 23.33
N TYR A 141 -11.46 -4.47 22.31
CA TYR A 141 -11.86 -5.88 22.34
C TYR A 141 -11.15 -6.65 23.44
N GLN A 142 -9.82 -6.52 23.55
CA GLN A 142 -9.06 -7.21 24.61
C GLN A 142 -9.54 -6.85 26.02
N ALA A 143 -9.86 -5.57 26.25
CA ALA A 143 -10.39 -5.11 27.52
C ALA A 143 -11.80 -5.66 27.84
N LEU A 144 -12.55 -6.05 26.83
CA LEU A 144 -13.92 -6.57 26.96
C LEU A 144 -14.01 -8.10 26.85
N MET A 145 -12.93 -8.79 26.52
CA MET A 145 -12.93 -10.21 26.21
C MET A 145 -13.43 -11.07 27.38
N GLU A 146 -12.96 -10.84 28.61
CA GLU A 146 -13.44 -11.55 29.79
C GLU A 146 -14.95 -11.33 30.08
N LYS A 147 -15.41 -10.08 29.83
CA LYS A 147 -16.84 -9.76 29.97
C LYS A 147 -17.66 -10.48 28.90
N LEU A 148 -17.15 -10.54 27.66
CA LEU A 148 -17.79 -11.23 26.54
C LEU A 148 -17.96 -12.73 26.84
N GLU A 149 -16.96 -13.38 27.43
CA GLU A 149 -17.01 -14.81 27.78
C GLU A 149 -18.08 -15.12 28.83
N ARG A 150 -18.34 -14.19 29.75
CA ARG A 150 -19.39 -14.33 30.79
C ARG A 150 -20.79 -14.00 30.29
N MET A 151 -20.94 -13.38 29.14
CA MET A 151 -22.24 -13.02 28.56
C MET A 151 -22.85 -14.22 27.84
N ALA A 152 -24.17 -14.38 27.98
CA ALA A 152 -24.92 -15.32 27.15
C ALA A 152 -24.78 -14.96 25.67
N VAL A 153 -24.75 -15.95 24.79
CA VAL A 153 -24.48 -15.74 23.36
C VAL A 153 -25.46 -14.75 22.73
N GLY A 154 -26.74 -14.80 23.14
CA GLY A 154 -27.77 -13.89 22.63
C GLY A 154 -27.64 -12.44 23.07
N ASP A 155 -26.93 -12.18 24.17
CA ASP A 155 -26.77 -10.84 24.75
C ASP A 155 -25.48 -10.14 24.30
N ARG A 156 -24.65 -10.83 23.49
CA ARG A 156 -23.39 -10.29 23.01
C ARG A 156 -23.62 -9.20 21.95
N PRO A 157 -23.04 -8.00 22.09
CA PRO A 157 -23.13 -6.96 21.07
C PRO A 157 -22.58 -7.46 19.72
N ARG A 158 -23.31 -7.25 18.63
CA ARG A 158 -22.95 -7.77 17.29
C ARG A 158 -21.58 -7.29 16.82
N TRP A 159 -21.25 -6.02 17.04
CA TRP A 159 -19.94 -5.47 16.69
C TRP A 159 -18.80 -6.22 17.40
N LEU A 160 -19.01 -6.59 18.67
CA LEU A 160 -18.02 -7.30 19.48
C LEU A 160 -17.89 -8.77 19.03
N VAL A 161 -18.98 -9.39 18.56
CA VAL A 161 -18.96 -10.74 17.97
C VAL A 161 -18.16 -10.75 16.65
N GLU A 162 -18.33 -9.76 15.80
CA GLU A 162 -17.55 -9.66 14.55
C GLU A 162 -16.07 -9.41 14.81
N ILE A 163 -15.76 -8.50 15.74
CA ILE A 163 -14.37 -8.25 16.17
C ILE A 163 -13.76 -9.52 16.79
N ASP A 164 -14.49 -10.22 17.65
CA ASP A 164 -14.04 -11.49 18.25
C ASP A 164 -13.70 -12.51 17.16
N ARG A 165 -14.60 -12.68 16.19
CA ARG A 165 -14.36 -13.57 15.05
C ARG A 165 -13.11 -13.18 14.26
N PHE A 166 -12.91 -11.90 13.99
CA PHE A 166 -11.76 -11.38 13.25
C PHE A 166 -10.44 -11.70 13.97
N TYR A 167 -10.35 -11.39 15.27
CA TYR A 167 -9.11 -11.57 16.03
C TYR A 167 -8.86 -13.01 16.49
N ARG A 168 -9.90 -13.82 16.74
CA ARG A 168 -9.72 -15.26 16.98
C ARG A 168 -9.14 -15.97 15.76
N ASN A 169 -9.54 -15.59 14.55
CA ASN A 169 -8.91 -16.09 13.33
C ASN A 169 -7.42 -15.77 13.30
N GLN A 170 -7.02 -14.56 13.67
CA GLN A 170 -5.61 -14.17 13.78
C GLN A 170 -4.85 -15.00 14.81
N LEU A 171 -5.43 -15.20 15.99
CA LEU A 171 -4.81 -16.01 17.05
C LEU A 171 -4.73 -17.49 16.68
N GLY A 172 -5.67 -17.99 15.88
CA GLY A 172 -5.67 -19.35 15.31
C GLY A 172 -4.75 -19.55 14.12
N GLY A 173 -3.96 -18.54 13.73
CA GLY A 173 -3.04 -18.63 12.59
C GLY A 173 -3.69 -18.43 11.21
N ALA A 174 -5.01 -18.10 11.18
CA ALA A 174 -5.67 -17.71 9.94
C ALA A 174 -5.35 -16.25 9.61
N ASP A 175 -5.57 -15.88 8.35
CA ASP A 175 -5.34 -14.53 7.85
C ASP A 175 -6.59 -13.65 8.04
N PRO A 176 -6.61 -12.73 9.01
CA PRO A 176 -7.78 -11.90 9.28
C PRO A 176 -8.04 -10.89 8.16
N ILE A 177 -7.00 -10.45 7.44
CA ILE A 177 -7.16 -9.52 6.32
C ILE A 177 -7.83 -10.23 5.14
N TYR A 178 -7.47 -11.49 4.88
CA TYR A 178 -8.16 -12.30 3.88
C TYR A 178 -9.65 -12.43 4.20
N MET A 179 -9.99 -12.68 5.46
CA MET A 179 -11.39 -12.72 5.90
C MET A 179 -12.10 -11.38 5.64
N TRP A 180 -11.48 -10.25 6.00
CA TRP A 180 -12.03 -8.92 5.75
C TRP A 180 -12.23 -8.63 4.25
N LEU A 181 -11.32 -9.11 3.39
CA LEU A 181 -11.43 -8.93 1.94
C LEU A 181 -12.54 -9.76 1.30
N THR A 182 -12.87 -10.92 1.87
CA THR A 182 -13.72 -11.93 1.22
C THR A 182 -15.09 -12.13 1.88
N ILE A 183 -15.22 -11.76 3.16
CA ILE A 183 -16.47 -11.94 3.93
C ILE A 183 -17.03 -10.57 4.27
N PRO A 184 -18.29 -10.26 3.91
CA PRO A 184 -18.95 -9.04 4.35
C PRO A 184 -19.03 -8.99 5.90
N LEU A 185 -18.43 -7.96 6.48
CA LEU A 185 -18.48 -7.65 7.91
C LEU A 185 -19.24 -6.34 8.09
N MET A 186 -20.31 -6.35 8.87
CA MET A 186 -21.23 -5.20 8.99
C MET A 186 -20.62 -4.03 9.74
N TYR A 187 -19.71 -4.32 10.67
CA TYR A 187 -19.08 -3.31 11.53
C TYR A 187 -17.66 -2.93 11.08
N PHE A 188 -17.21 -3.44 9.94
CA PHE A 188 -15.93 -3.11 9.37
C PHE A 188 -16.10 -2.24 8.10
N GLU A 189 -15.21 -1.26 7.93
CA GLU A 189 -15.12 -0.50 6.68
C GLU A 189 -14.99 -1.49 5.51
N PRO A 190 -15.88 -1.47 4.52
CA PRO A 190 -15.77 -2.37 3.37
C PRO A 190 -14.47 -2.13 2.59
N PRO A 191 -13.81 -3.18 2.07
CA PRO A 191 -12.57 -3.01 1.29
C PRO A 191 -12.70 -2.03 0.13
N GLN A 192 -13.85 -2.03 -0.56
CA GLN A 192 -14.14 -1.09 -1.66
C GLN A 192 -14.22 0.37 -1.18
N SER A 193 -14.76 0.62 0.01
CA SER A 193 -14.80 1.97 0.60
C SER A 193 -13.41 2.47 0.95
N CYS A 194 -12.55 1.57 1.45
CA CYS A 194 -11.15 1.88 1.70
C CYS A 194 -10.41 2.28 0.40
N VAL A 195 -10.60 1.53 -0.70
CA VAL A 195 -10.01 1.84 -2.02
C VAL A 195 -10.52 3.18 -2.57
N ARG A 196 -11.84 3.43 -2.49
CA ARG A 196 -12.44 4.70 -2.94
C ARG A 196 -11.90 5.89 -2.15
N ARG A 197 -11.74 5.73 -0.84
CA ARG A 197 -11.14 6.75 0.03
C ARG A 197 -9.72 7.11 -0.42
N PHE A 198 -8.90 6.13 -0.78
CA PHE A 198 -7.57 6.37 -1.34
C PHE A 198 -7.64 7.16 -2.64
N TRP A 199 -8.51 6.77 -3.57
CA TRP A 199 -8.70 7.50 -4.83
C TRP A 199 -9.14 8.94 -4.58
N ARG A 200 -10.04 9.19 -3.63
CA ARG A 200 -10.45 10.55 -3.25
C ARG A 200 -9.25 11.39 -2.80
N GLY A 201 -8.40 10.84 -1.94
CA GLY A 201 -7.17 11.50 -1.52
C GLY A 201 -6.23 11.79 -2.68
N PHE A 202 -6.04 10.82 -3.58
CA PHE A 202 -5.19 11.00 -4.76
C PHE A 202 -5.75 12.05 -5.73
N HIS A 203 -7.04 12.08 -5.98
CA HIS A 203 -7.67 13.12 -6.80
C HIS A 203 -7.43 14.52 -6.23
N ARG A 204 -7.61 14.70 -4.91
CA ARG A 204 -7.34 15.95 -4.24
C ARG A 204 -5.87 16.37 -4.41
N LEU A 205 -4.94 15.48 -4.13
CA LEU A 205 -3.50 15.75 -4.26
C LEU A 205 -3.08 16.10 -5.70
N MET A 206 -3.65 15.42 -6.70
CA MET A 206 -3.40 15.71 -8.11
C MET A 206 -3.97 17.05 -8.56
N ALA A 207 -5.15 17.42 -8.04
CA ALA A 207 -5.76 18.72 -8.32
C ALA A 207 -4.94 19.88 -7.74
N GLU A 208 -4.38 19.69 -6.52
CA GLU A 208 -3.52 20.67 -5.85
C GLU A 208 -2.14 20.81 -6.51
N SER A 209 -1.62 19.73 -7.07
CA SER A 209 -0.25 19.68 -7.65
C SER A 209 -0.21 18.73 -8.85
N PRO A 210 -0.55 19.19 -10.05
CA PRO A 210 -0.43 18.40 -11.26
C PRO A 210 1.02 17.96 -11.55
N ASP A 211 1.20 16.84 -12.25
CA ASP A 211 2.49 16.26 -12.66
C ASP A 211 3.44 15.92 -11.48
N THR A 212 2.94 15.87 -10.26
CA THR A 212 3.70 15.55 -9.05
C THR A 212 3.74 14.04 -8.83
N ARG A 213 4.91 13.51 -8.45
CA ARG A 213 5.01 12.15 -7.91
C ARG A 213 4.48 12.13 -6.48
N ILE A 214 3.63 11.16 -6.15
CA ILE A 214 3.06 10.99 -4.81
C ILE A 214 3.63 9.72 -4.18
N ILE A 215 4.12 9.83 -2.95
CA ILE A 215 4.56 8.70 -2.12
C ILE A 215 3.66 8.65 -0.90
N ALA A 216 2.94 7.54 -0.72
CA ALA A 216 1.88 7.39 0.25
C ALA A 216 2.22 6.25 1.24
N ALA A 217 2.67 6.58 2.46
CA ALA A 217 2.96 5.58 3.48
C ALA A 217 1.69 5.19 4.25
N THR A 218 1.37 3.90 4.29
CA THR A 218 0.14 3.38 4.89
C THR A 218 0.31 1.97 5.47
N HIS A 219 -0.77 1.20 5.56
CA HIS A 219 -0.87 -0.09 6.24
C HIS A 219 -1.12 -1.25 5.27
N SER A 220 -0.87 -2.48 5.72
CA SER A 220 -1.01 -3.69 4.89
C SER A 220 -2.44 -3.92 4.40
N GLY A 221 -3.44 -3.78 5.27
CA GLY A 221 -4.85 -3.99 4.90
C GLY A 221 -5.30 -3.13 3.72
N PRO A 222 -5.19 -1.80 3.77
CA PRO A 222 -5.49 -0.92 2.65
C PRO A 222 -4.71 -1.21 1.37
N ILE A 223 -3.42 -1.51 1.47
CA ILE A 223 -2.59 -1.88 0.31
C ILE A 223 -3.12 -3.16 -0.33
N ARG A 224 -3.43 -4.17 0.48
CA ARG A 224 -3.93 -5.44 0.03
C ARG A 224 -5.33 -5.31 -0.61
N ALA A 225 -6.20 -4.47 -0.02
CA ALA A 225 -7.49 -4.12 -0.62
C ALA A 225 -7.34 -3.42 -1.98
N PHE A 226 -6.42 -2.47 -2.08
CA PHE A 226 -6.14 -1.74 -3.32
C PHE A 226 -5.59 -2.68 -4.41
N ALA A 227 -4.65 -3.55 -4.07
CA ALA A 227 -4.10 -4.53 -4.99
C ALA A 227 -5.17 -5.58 -5.42
N THR A 228 -6.00 -6.03 -4.48
CA THR A 228 -7.12 -6.95 -4.77
C THR A 228 -8.14 -6.32 -5.72
N TRP A 229 -8.51 -5.07 -5.48
CA TRP A 229 -9.39 -4.30 -6.36
C TRP A 229 -8.82 -4.19 -7.78
N ALA A 230 -7.54 -3.87 -7.91
CA ALA A 230 -6.91 -3.66 -9.21
C ALA A 230 -6.68 -4.96 -10.00
N HIS A 231 -6.34 -6.05 -9.32
CA HIS A 231 -5.94 -7.31 -9.97
C HIS A 231 -7.01 -8.40 -9.98
N GLY A 232 -8.12 -8.21 -9.24
CA GLY A 232 -9.22 -9.17 -9.14
C GLY A 232 -8.91 -10.39 -8.26
N TYR A 233 -7.79 -10.41 -7.52
CA TYR A 233 -7.44 -11.47 -6.59
C TYR A 233 -6.60 -10.89 -5.44
N ASP A 234 -6.63 -11.57 -4.29
CA ASP A 234 -5.84 -11.20 -3.13
C ASP A 234 -4.38 -11.68 -3.28
N PRO A 235 -3.40 -10.75 -3.35
CA PRO A 235 -1.99 -11.11 -3.52
C PRO A 235 -1.31 -11.56 -2.22
N GLY A 236 -2.03 -11.58 -1.10
CA GLY A 236 -1.49 -11.89 0.22
C GLY A 236 -0.81 -10.70 0.90
N GLU A 237 -0.26 -10.97 2.09
CA GLU A 237 0.35 -9.94 2.94
C GLU A 237 1.52 -9.23 2.24
N PRO A 238 1.52 -7.90 2.13
CA PRO A 238 2.67 -7.14 1.64
C PRO A 238 3.83 -7.17 2.64
N TYR A 239 5.06 -7.22 2.16
CA TYR A 239 6.23 -7.03 3.01
C TYR A 239 6.33 -5.59 3.54
N ASN A 240 7.06 -5.37 4.63
CA ASN A 240 7.34 -4.02 5.10
C ASN A 240 8.09 -3.22 4.03
N THR A 241 7.67 -1.99 3.80
CA THR A 241 8.14 -1.11 2.72
C THR A 241 7.89 -1.62 1.29
N GLU A 242 7.12 -2.69 1.11
CA GLU A 242 6.63 -3.10 -0.20
C GLU A 242 5.60 -2.09 -0.73
N GLU A 243 5.55 -1.92 -2.05
CA GLU A 243 4.76 -0.88 -2.69
C GLU A 243 3.83 -1.39 -3.80
N VAL A 244 2.70 -0.72 -3.93
CA VAL A 244 1.87 -0.72 -5.15
C VAL A 244 2.21 0.54 -5.93
N VAL A 245 2.49 0.41 -7.22
CA VAL A 245 2.77 1.54 -8.11
C VAL A 245 1.58 1.79 -9.00
N VAL A 246 1.07 3.02 -8.95
CA VAL A 246 -0.05 3.48 -9.79
C VAL A 246 0.46 4.55 -10.74
N ARG A 247 0.28 4.36 -12.03
CA ARG A 247 0.64 5.34 -13.06
C ARG A 247 -0.62 5.79 -13.79
N ILE A 248 -0.99 7.03 -13.60
CA ILE A 248 -2.21 7.61 -14.18
C ILE A 248 -1.88 8.14 -15.56
N ARG A 249 -2.64 7.70 -16.58
CA ARG A 249 -2.45 8.17 -17.95
C ARG A 249 -2.82 9.65 -18.10
N ARG A 250 -2.19 10.32 -19.04
CA ARG A 250 -2.61 11.66 -19.47
C ARG A 250 -4.06 11.60 -19.94
N GLY A 251 -4.90 12.49 -19.41
CA GLY A 251 -6.35 12.44 -19.60
C GLY A 251 -7.13 11.85 -18.43
N GLY A 252 -6.46 11.20 -17.45
CA GLY A 252 -7.01 10.88 -16.13
C GLY A 252 -8.00 9.71 -16.04
N GLY A 253 -8.47 9.16 -17.18
CA GLY A 253 -9.54 8.14 -17.18
C GLY A 253 -9.07 6.73 -16.82
N THR A 254 -7.79 6.40 -17.05
CA THR A 254 -7.23 5.08 -16.75
C THR A 254 -5.89 5.18 -16.05
N ALA A 255 -5.53 4.11 -15.33
CA ALA A 255 -4.25 3.98 -14.66
C ALA A 255 -3.69 2.55 -14.82
N LEU A 256 -2.37 2.43 -14.86
CA LEU A 256 -1.69 1.15 -14.69
C LEU A 256 -1.37 0.94 -13.22
N VAL A 257 -1.86 -0.14 -12.65
CA VAL A 257 -1.53 -0.57 -11.29
C VAL A 257 -0.57 -1.74 -11.37
N ALA A 258 0.63 -1.55 -10.84
CA ALA A 258 1.66 -2.58 -10.78
C ALA A 258 1.88 -3.01 -9.33
N TYR A 259 1.79 -4.31 -9.08
CA TYR A 259 2.12 -4.92 -7.81
C TYR A 259 2.77 -6.29 -8.02
N ARG A 260 3.94 -6.50 -7.42
CA ARG A 260 4.76 -7.69 -7.65
C ARG A 260 4.94 -7.94 -9.16
N ASN A 261 4.58 -9.09 -9.65
CA ASN A 261 4.78 -9.49 -11.06
C ASN A 261 3.57 -9.19 -11.96
N ARG A 262 2.61 -8.38 -11.49
CA ARG A 262 1.41 -8.04 -12.27
C ARG A 262 1.29 -6.56 -12.52
N VAL A 263 0.81 -6.25 -13.73
CA VAL A 263 0.39 -4.91 -14.13
C VAL A 263 -1.00 -5.03 -14.73
N THR A 264 -1.93 -4.25 -14.22
CA THR A 264 -3.32 -4.23 -14.68
C THR A 264 -3.72 -2.79 -15.01
N GLU A 265 -4.34 -2.59 -16.16
CA GLU A 265 -4.99 -1.33 -16.48
C GLU A 265 -6.38 -1.29 -15.83
N VAL A 266 -6.67 -0.21 -15.12
CA VAL A 266 -7.93 0.00 -14.41
C VAL A 266 -8.53 1.33 -14.79
N ASN A 267 -9.86 1.43 -14.74
CA ASN A 267 -10.54 2.72 -14.79
C ASN A 267 -10.34 3.45 -13.46
N VAL A 268 -9.93 4.70 -13.54
CA VAL A 268 -9.81 5.56 -12.36
C VAL A 268 -11.22 5.95 -11.92
N PRO A 269 -11.64 5.61 -10.68
CA PRO A 269 -12.97 5.98 -10.20
C PRO A 269 -13.14 7.50 -10.18
N PRO A 270 -14.24 8.04 -10.72
CA PRO A 270 -14.47 9.49 -10.73
C PRO A 270 -14.71 9.99 -9.29
N PRO A 271 -14.30 11.23 -8.96
CA PRO A 271 -14.40 11.78 -7.59
C PRO A 271 -15.83 11.80 -7.04
N ASP A 272 -16.82 12.07 -7.92
CA ASP A 272 -18.22 12.31 -7.54
C ASP A 272 -19.01 11.02 -7.27
N GLU A 273 -18.49 9.86 -7.68
CA GLU A 273 -19.15 8.56 -7.50
C GLU A 273 -18.66 7.77 -6.28
N MET A 274 -18.02 8.44 -5.33
CA MET A 274 -17.38 7.75 -4.19
C MET A 274 -18.16 7.97 -2.90
N PRO A 275 -19.11 7.07 -2.54
CA PRO A 275 -19.76 7.13 -1.23
C PRO A 275 -18.73 7.00 -0.13
N VAL A 276 -18.94 7.79 0.89
CA VAL A 276 -18.11 7.80 2.12
C VAL A 276 -18.69 6.79 3.08
N TRP A 277 -17.83 6.01 3.72
CA TRP A 277 -18.18 5.19 4.86
C TRP A 277 -17.69 5.95 6.10
N ASP A 278 -18.61 6.69 6.73
CA ASP A 278 -18.38 7.53 7.92
C ASP A 278 -19.29 7.09 9.05
#